data_7552e832a2b0e80dc33a69f0b1af9a38
#
_entry.id   7552e832a2b0e80dc33a69f0b1af9a38
#
_cell.length_a   1.000
_cell.length_b   1.000
_cell.length_c   1.000
_cell.angle_alpha   90.00
_cell.angle_beta   90.00
_cell.angle_gamma   90.00
#
_symmetry.space_group_name_H-M   'P 1'
#
loop_
_entity.id
_entity.type
_entity.pdbx_description
1 polymer ?
#
loop_
_entity_poly.entity_id
_entity_poly.type
_entity_poly.pdbx_seq_one_letter_code
_entity_poly.pdbx_strand_id
1 'polypeptide(L)'
;MQRIFSVAPIFVAPISVVLLVAFGSVAAAQIPQTGTVPRSTPLLTSWGTEVTPNNVHAEYPRPTLVRSEWLNLNGHWDWREGSAGQSSGQSARQEGFAHQILVPFPVESILSGVTRHVERCVYRRFFSIPRDWAADDHILLHFGAVDWEATVFVNGQRVGVHRGGYTPFSFDITSFVHRNEPNELVVQVFDPSHRGEQPRGKQSGTPSGIWYTASTGIWQTVWLEPVPPFHIQSLQIRADHETGHVTILPVVNATHRDLTVVAEAFDGDETVTKVYGGVGGPLLMRFDTTNIKTWSPDSPHLYQLRVQLLYRNAPVDRVGSYFAFRTIEIVRGRDGFPVVYLNGERLFLMGVIDQGYWPDGLYTAPSDRAHLMDIRVAKAMGFNVIRKYQKIEPERWYFWADRLGILVWQDMPSGENRSSAAQEQFRTELQQMILTRSHHPSIIAWTIFNEGAGQHNTAEYVDMVRRLDPTRLIIGASGWTDTGLGDVNVSHRFPGPEMPAIDVNRAAVIGLFGGLALPPPLEHRWSEEAWGHLRVSDSDTLARRYEQMHEELRRFIRTRGLAGAFFHQLTDVESECNGFLSYDRQLLKVPSETLERINRETISIGSE
;
A
#
# COMPACT_ATOMS: atom_id res chain seq x y z
N MET A 1 40.59 14.37 16.37
CA MET A 1 40.51 14.51 14.92
C MET A 1 39.05 14.46 14.56
N GLN A 2 38.50 15.64 14.30
CA GLN A 2 37.07 15.76 13.94
C GLN A 2 36.90 15.23 12.52
N ARG A 3 36.23 14.09 12.36
CA ARG A 3 35.64 13.70 11.07
C ARG A 3 34.35 14.49 10.92
N ILE A 4 34.37 15.50 10.07
CA ILE A 4 33.20 16.21 9.59
C ILE A 4 32.45 15.23 8.69
N PHE A 5 31.37 14.64 9.20
CA PHE A 5 30.43 13.90 8.38
C PHE A 5 29.61 14.90 7.57
N SER A 6 30.02 15.09 6.34
CA SER A 6 29.20 15.71 5.31
C SER A 6 28.10 14.70 4.95
N VAL A 7 26.94 14.82 5.60
CA VAL A 7 25.71 14.21 5.08
C VAL A 7 25.37 15.06 3.86
N ALA A 8 25.55 14.51 2.67
CA ALA A 8 24.99 15.11 1.48
C ALA A 8 23.50 15.33 1.74
N PRO A 9 22.97 16.55 1.57
CA PRO A 9 21.54 16.76 1.60
C PRO A 9 20.97 15.80 0.57
N ILE A 10 19.87 15.10 0.91
CA ILE A 10 19.04 14.47 -0.08
C ILE A 10 18.49 15.64 -0.90
N PHE A 11 19.25 16.04 -1.94
CA PHE A 11 18.83 17.04 -2.88
C PHE A 11 17.58 16.51 -3.57
N VAL A 12 16.43 16.87 -3.04
CA VAL A 12 15.20 16.90 -3.79
C VAL A 12 15.29 18.18 -4.63
N ALA A 13 16.05 18.14 -5.73
CA ALA A 13 15.88 19.15 -6.74
C ALA A 13 14.39 19.18 -7.11
N PRO A 14 13.79 20.37 -7.27
CA PRO A 14 12.51 20.46 -7.96
C PRO A 14 12.79 19.96 -9.37
N ILE A 15 12.49 18.69 -9.63
CA ILE A 15 12.44 18.14 -10.96
C ILE A 15 11.17 18.71 -11.58
N SER A 16 11.24 19.95 -12.04
CA SER A 16 10.44 20.41 -13.16
C SER A 16 10.97 19.72 -14.41
N VAL A 17 10.92 18.41 -14.41
CA VAL A 17 10.96 17.63 -15.63
C VAL A 17 9.54 17.72 -16.17
N VAL A 18 9.31 18.71 -17.02
CA VAL A 18 8.36 18.58 -18.10
C VAL A 18 8.86 17.44 -18.97
N LEU A 19 8.69 16.20 -18.53
CA LEU A 19 8.62 15.08 -19.42
C LEU A 19 7.28 15.25 -20.14
N LEU A 20 7.35 15.91 -21.31
CA LEU A 20 6.43 15.57 -22.38
C LEU A 20 6.58 14.05 -22.55
N VAL A 21 5.75 13.28 -21.84
CA VAL A 21 5.36 11.98 -22.29
C VAL A 21 4.62 12.30 -23.56
N ALA A 22 5.31 12.19 -24.70
CA ALA A 22 4.64 12.04 -25.96
C ALA A 22 3.85 10.72 -25.80
N PHE A 23 2.63 10.82 -25.25
CA PHE A 23 1.58 9.91 -25.67
C PHE A 23 1.45 10.21 -27.17
N GLY A 24 2.20 9.48 -27.97
CA GLY A 24 1.85 9.37 -29.36
C GLY A 24 0.36 9.08 -29.35
N SER A 25 -0.41 9.84 -30.10
CA SER A 25 -1.83 9.60 -30.30
C SER A 25 -1.98 8.10 -30.56
N VAL A 26 -2.30 7.33 -29.51
CA VAL A 26 -2.67 5.93 -29.61
C VAL A 26 -4.00 6.00 -30.32
N ALA A 27 -3.96 5.81 -31.62
CA ALA A 27 -5.15 5.65 -32.43
C ALA A 27 -6.03 4.64 -31.71
N ALA A 28 -7.30 4.97 -31.47
CA ALA A 28 -8.27 4.05 -30.92
C ALA A 28 -8.20 2.76 -31.75
N ALA A 29 -7.56 1.73 -31.19
CA ALA A 29 -7.31 0.51 -31.91
C ALA A 29 -8.68 -0.14 -32.18
N GLN A 30 -9.11 -0.15 -33.43
CA GLN A 30 -10.23 -0.99 -33.88
C GLN A 30 -9.81 -2.41 -33.55
N ILE A 31 -10.54 -3.08 -32.67
CA ILE A 31 -10.32 -4.48 -32.28
C ILE A 31 -10.52 -5.34 -33.54
N PRO A 32 -9.46 -5.99 -34.08
CA PRO A 32 -9.64 -6.91 -35.22
C PRO A 32 -10.48 -8.09 -34.72
N GLN A 33 -11.59 -8.34 -35.38
CA GLN A 33 -12.26 -9.63 -35.26
C GLN A 33 -11.45 -10.65 -36.05
N THR A 34 -10.95 -11.67 -35.40
CA THR A 34 -10.51 -12.99 -35.84
C THR A 34 -9.06 -13.34 -35.52
N GLY A 35 -8.91 -14.57 -35.05
CA GLY A 35 -7.69 -15.36 -35.05
C GLY A 35 -7.24 -15.75 -33.64
N THR A 36 -7.53 -16.98 -33.25
CA THR A 36 -6.96 -17.63 -32.06
C THR A 36 -5.47 -17.83 -32.27
N VAL A 37 -4.66 -16.93 -31.74
CA VAL A 37 -3.22 -17.15 -31.61
C VAL A 37 -2.99 -17.71 -30.20
N PRO A 38 -2.51 -18.95 -30.06
CA PRO A 38 -2.13 -19.49 -28.78
C PRO A 38 -1.02 -18.61 -28.21
N ARG A 39 -1.16 -18.14 -26.96
CA ARG A 39 -0.16 -17.31 -26.31
C ARG A 39 1.07 -18.17 -25.98
N SER A 40 2.15 -17.97 -26.70
CA SER A 40 3.42 -18.66 -26.47
C SER A 40 4.34 -17.95 -25.49
N THR A 41 4.03 -16.70 -25.13
CA THR A 41 4.86 -15.88 -24.23
C THR A 41 4.04 -15.33 -23.06
N PRO A 42 4.63 -15.27 -21.84
CA PRO A 42 4.00 -14.66 -20.67
C PRO A 42 3.67 -13.17 -20.88
N LEU A 43 2.62 -12.68 -20.21
CA LEU A 43 2.31 -11.25 -20.18
C LEU A 43 3.26 -10.55 -19.21
N LEU A 44 4.01 -9.59 -19.73
CA LEU A 44 4.92 -8.76 -18.94
C LEU A 44 4.61 -7.28 -19.15
N THR A 45 4.79 -6.50 -18.10
CA THR A 45 4.85 -5.04 -18.23
C THR A 45 6.21 -4.63 -18.81
N SER A 46 6.34 -3.39 -19.29
CA SER A 46 7.64 -2.85 -19.72
C SER A 46 8.66 -2.85 -18.58
N TRP A 47 8.23 -2.59 -17.35
CA TRP A 47 9.10 -2.63 -16.16
C TRP A 47 9.53 -4.06 -15.80
N GLY A 48 8.66 -5.06 -15.99
CA GLY A 48 8.98 -6.46 -15.73
C GLY A 48 10.13 -6.97 -16.62
N THR A 49 10.24 -6.46 -17.84
CA THR A 49 11.33 -6.81 -18.76
C THR A 49 12.70 -6.23 -18.34
N GLU A 50 12.70 -5.20 -17.49
CA GLU A 50 13.92 -4.54 -16.99
C GLU A 50 14.43 -5.13 -15.66
N VAL A 51 13.64 -6.00 -15.01
CA VAL A 51 13.99 -6.58 -13.71
C VAL A 51 15.17 -7.54 -13.83
N THR A 52 16.14 -7.32 -12.95
CA THR A 52 17.31 -8.18 -12.80
C THR A 52 17.57 -8.45 -11.30
N PRO A 53 18.31 -9.50 -10.93
CA PRO A 53 18.65 -9.77 -9.53
C PRO A 53 19.41 -8.62 -8.83
N ASN A 54 20.05 -7.74 -9.59
CA ASN A 54 20.89 -6.66 -9.07
C ASN A 54 20.16 -5.32 -8.94
N ASN A 55 18.98 -5.15 -9.58
CA ASN A 55 18.24 -3.89 -9.57
C ASN A 55 16.85 -4.01 -8.92
N VAL A 56 16.45 -5.22 -8.50
CA VAL A 56 15.11 -5.47 -7.98
C VAL A 56 14.88 -4.71 -6.67
N HIS A 57 13.94 -3.76 -6.68
CA HIS A 57 13.59 -2.92 -5.53
C HIS A 57 14.82 -2.44 -4.76
N ALA A 58 15.65 -1.66 -5.45
CA ALA A 58 16.92 -1.14 -4.91
C ALA A 58 16.71 0.07 -3.96
N GLU A 59 15.52 0.64 -3.93
CA GLU A 59 15.16 1.79 -3.11
C GLU A 59 14.97 1.39 -1.64
N TYR A 60 15.31 2.30 -0.71
CA TYR A 60 15.06 2.09 0.71
C TYR A 60 13.55 1.88 0.97
N PRO A 61 13.16 0.78 1.64
CA PRO A 61 11.77 0.32 1.63
C PRO A 61 10.85 1.05 2.61
N ARG A 62 11.39 1.77 3.62
CA ARG A 62 10.64 2.41 4.71
C ARG A 62 10.80 3.93 4.72
N PRO A 63 10.14 4.68 3.81
CA PRO A 63 10.31 6.13 3.67
C PRO A 63 9.82 6.95 4.87
N THR A 64 9.02 6.37 5.76
CA THR A 64 8.53 7.00 6.98
C THR A 64 9.50 6.93 8.16
N LEU A 65 10.57 6.13 8.05
CA LEU A 65 11.64 6.01 9.04
C LEU A 65 12.96 5.69 8.35
N VAL A 66 13.55 6.68 7.68
CA VAL A 66 14.74 6.50 6.82
C VAL A 66 16.02 6.48 7.66
N ARG A 67 16.87 5.47 7.42
CA ARG A 67 18.25 5.37 7.89
C ARG A 67 19.23 5.44 6.72
N SER A 68 20.43 5.95 6.96
CA SER A 68 21.47 6.07 5.93
C SER A 68 22.16 4.76 5.60
N GLU A 69 22.24 3.86 6.58
CA GLU A 69 22.95 2.58 6.45
C GLU A 69 21.94 1.42 6.46
N TRP A 70 22.02 0.59 5.44
CA TRP A 70 21.19 -0.59 5.28
C TRP A 70 21.78 -1.51 4.19
N LEU A 71 21.37 -2.76 4.20
CA LEU A 71 21.77 -3.75 3.19
C LEU A 71 20.53 -4.43 2.61
N ASN A 72 20.32 -4.26 1.30
CA ASN A 72 19.25 -4.93 0.56
C ASN A 72 19.59 -6.42 0.41
N LEU A 73 18.67 -7.30 0.81
CA LEU A 73 18.78 -8.74 0.65
C LEU A 73 17.89 -9.29 -0.49
N ASN A 74 17.26 -8.45 -1.29
CA ASN A 74 16.53 -8.88 -2.49
C ASN A 74 17.50 -9.52 -3.51
N GLY A 75 16.95 -10.15 -4.54
CA GLY A 75 17.72 -10.82 -5.57
C GLY A 75 17.53 -12.35 -5.52
N HIS A 76 18.47 -13.11 -6.06
CA HIS A 76 18.37 -14.56 -6.06
C HIS A 76 18.55 -15.17 -4.67
N TRP A 77 17.61 -16.04 -4.29
CA TRP A 77 17.68 -16.90 -3.13
C TRP A 77 17.58 -18.36 -3.59
N ASP A 78 18.23 -19.27 -2.89
CA ASP A 78 17.96 -20.70 -3.05
C ASP A 78 16.54 -21.01 -2.57
N TRP A 79 15.84 -21.86 -3.29
CA TRP A 79 14.45 -22.17 -3.01
C TRP A 79 14.15 -23.66 -3.20
N ARG A 80 13.24 -24.17 -2.38
CA ARG A 80 12.61 -25.48 -2.53
C ARG A 80 11.19 -25.50 -1.98
N GLU A 81 10.39 -26.43 -2.46
CA GLU A 81 9.11 -26.76 -1.85
C GLU A 81 9.33 -27.38 -0.46
N GLY A 82 8.46 -27.05 0.49
CA GLY A 82 8.48 -27.56 1.86
C GLY A 82 7.56 -28.76 2.03
N SER A 83 7.84 -29.60 3.01
CA SER A 83 6.97 -30.71 3.41
C SER A 83 6.31 -30.45 4.76
N ALA A 84 5.15 -31.06 5.01
CA ALA A 84 4.50 -31.00 6.32
C ALA A 84 5.39 -31.68 7.39
N GLY A 85 5.52 -31.03 8.56
CA GLY A 85 6.30 -31.58 9.68
C GLY A 85 7.77 -31.14 9.77
N GLN A 86 8.27 -30.33 8.83
CA GLN A 86 9.61 -29.75 8.92
C GLN A 86 9.60 -28.55 9.87
N SER A 87 9.94 -28.77 11.12
CA SER A 87 9.94 -27.72 12.17
C SER A 87 11.31 -27.30 12.67
N SER A 88 12.42 -27.86 12.15
CA SER A 88 13.77 -27.52 12.60
C SER A 88 14.63 -26.92 11.49
N GLY A 89 15.38 -25.85 11.82
CA GLY A 89 16.35 -25.25 10.89
C GLY A 89 17.46 -26.24 10.44
N GLN A 90 17.71 -27.31 11.19
CA GLN A 90 18.67 -28.34 10.81
C GLN A 90 18.16 -29.24 9.68
N SER A 91 16.87 -29.61 9.68
CA SER A 91 16.30 -30.37 8.56
C SER A 91 16.21 -29.53 7.27
N ALA A 92 16.02 -28.24 7.39
CA ALA A 92 16.05 -27.35 6.24
C ALA A 92 17.42 -27.23 5.56
N ARG A 93 18.52 -27.44 6.32
CA ARG A 93 19.90 -27.44 5.80
C ARG A 93 20.28 -28.73 5.08
N GLN A 94 19.73 -29.89 5.50
CA GLN A 94 20.12 -31.20 5.00
C GLN A 94 19.51 -31.57 3.65
N GLU A 95 18.39 -30.92 3.28
CA GLU A 95 17.73 -31.15 1.99
C GLU A 95 18.27 -30.20 0.93
N GLY A 96 18.57 -30.73 -0.26
CA GLY A 96 19.09 -29.94 -1.37
C GLY A 96 18.13 -28.86 -1.84
N PHE A 97 18.67 -27.70 -2.18
CA PHE A 97 17.94 -26.64 -2.87
C PHE A 97 18.12 -26.84 -4.38
N ALA A 98 17.02 -27.17 -5.08
CA ALA A 98 17.05 -27.51 -6.49
C ALA A 98 16.80 -26.31 -7.41
N HIS A 99 16.27 -25.22 -6.87
CA HIS A 99 15.85 -24.05 -7.63
C HIS A 99 16.37 -22.75 -7.01
N GLN A 100 16.35 -21.69 -7.80
CA GLN A 100 16.49 -20.31 -7.33
C GLN A 100 15.17 -19.58 -7.53
N ILE A 101 14.90 -18.63 -6.64
CA ILE A 101 13.76 -17.72 -6.71
C ILE A 101 14.25 -16.27 -6.66
N LEU A 102 13.63 -15.39 -7.43
CA LEU A 102 13.93 -13.96 -7.38
C LEU A 102 13.04 -13.28 -6.31
N VAL A 103 13.62 -12.94 -5.17
CA VAL A 103 12.94 -12.18 -4.09
C VAL A 103 13.00 -10.69 -4.44
N PRO A 104 11.88 -9.93 -4.28
CA PRO A 104 10.68 -10.28 -3.51
C PRO A 104 9.46 -10.62 -4.39
N PHE A 105 9.57 -11.51 -5.31
CA PHE A 105 8.42 -11.92 -6.12
C PHE A 105 7.77 -13.19 -5.57
N PRO A 106 6.40 -13.21 -5.44
CA PRO A 106 5.66 -14.39 -4.98
C PRO A 106 5.97 -15.63 -5.81
N VAL A 107 5.92 -16.80 -5.18
CA VAL A 107 6.30 -18.09 -5.80
C VAL A 107 5.56 -18.34 -7.12
N GLU A 108 4.29 -17.93 -7.22
CA GLU A 108 3.43 -18.11 -8.39
C GLU A 108 3.76 -17.15 -9.54
N SER A 109 4.42 -16.03 -9.25
CA SER A 109 4.67 -14.98 -10.24
C SER A 109 5.70 -15.39 -11.30
N ILE A 110 5.61 -14.78 -12.48
CA ILE A 110 6.56 -15.01 -13.58
C ILE A 110 7.96 -14.56 -13.17
N LEU A 111 8.06 -13.38 -12.54
CA LEU A 111 9.36 -12.82 -12.13
C LEU A 111 10.04 -13.62 -11.03
N SER A 112 9.32 -14.45 -10.28
CA SER A 112 9.94 -15.35 -9.31
C SER A 112 10.86 -16.40 -9.95
N GLY A 113 10.52 -16.83 -11.19
CA GLY A 113 11.17 -17.94 -11.88
C GLY A 113 10.68 -19.33 -11.46
N VAL A 114 9.76 -19.45 -10.50
CA VAL A 114 9.18 -20.71 -10.01
C VAL A 114 7.83 -21.01 -10.68
N THR A 115 6.92 -20.02 -10.73
CA THR A 115 5.65 -20.03 -11.50
C THR A 115 4.68 -21.18 -11.16
N ARG A 116 4.60 -21.60 -9.91
CA ARG A 116 3.66 -22.64 -9.47
C ARG A 116 3.16 -22.35 -8.06
N HIS A 117 1.93 -22.74 -7.77
CA HIS A 117 1.34 -22.62 -6.46
C HIS A 117 1.86 -23.74 -5.52
N VAL A 118 2.28 -23.33 -4.31
CA VAL A 118 2.67 -24.22 -3.22
C VAL A 118 2.18 -23.64 -1.90
N GLU A 119 1.81 -24.48 -0.92
CA GLU A 119 1.45 -24.01 0.41
C GLU A 119 2.64 -23.89 1.36
N ARG A 120 3.72 -24.59 1.05
CA ARG A 120 4.93 -24.63 1.90
C ARG A 120 6.17 -24.50 1.05
N CYS A 121 7.04 -23.61 1.46
CA CYS A 121 8.33 -23.45 0.79
C CYS A 121 9.43 -23.02 1.78
N VAL A 122 10.65 -23.17 1.34
CA VAL A 122 11.85 -22.81 2.12
C VAL A 122 12.75 -21.98 1.23
N TYR A 123 13.11 -20.82 1.74
CA TYR A 123 14.06 -19.88 1.15
C TYR A 123 15.38 -19.96 1.89
N ARG A 124 16.51 -19.78 1.18
CA ARG A 124 17.84 -19.65 1.78
C ARG A 124 18.64 -18.56 1.09
N ARG A 125 19.32 -17.74 1.88
CA ARG A 125 20.23 -16.70 1.41
C ARG A 125 21.48 -16.66 2.26
N PHE A 126 22.65 -16.49 1.63
CA PHE A 126 23.88 -16.14 2.32
C PHE A 126 24.10 -14.64 2.26
N PHE A 127 24.56 -14.05 3.37
CA PHE A 127 24.87 -12.64 3.48
C PHE A 127 26.07 -12.40 4.40
N SER A 128 26.73 -11.25 4.25
CA SER A 128 27.82 -10.82 5.12
C SER A 128 27.48 -9.47 5.72
N ILE A 129 27.86 -9.26 6.97
CA ILE A 129 27.73 -7.95 7.61
C ILE A 129 28.78 -7.00 7.02
N PRO A 130 28.41 -5.79 6.53
CA PRO A 130 29.36 -4.80 6.06
C PRO A 130 30.41 -4.45 7.13
N ARG A 131 31.66 -4.34 6.73
CA ARG A 131 32.80 -4.15 7.67
C ARG A 131 32.85 -2.76 8.29
N ASP A 132 32.20 -1.80 7.66
CA ASP A 132 32.07 -0.39 8.09
C ASP A 132 30.96 -0.18 9.13
N TRP A 133 30.11 -1.17 9.36
CA TRP A 133 29.14 -1.14 10.44
C TRP A 133 29.82 -1.26 11.82
N ALA A 134 29.40 -0.42 12.77
CA ALA A 134 30.06 -0.40 14.09
C ALA A 134 29.94 -1.73 14.82
N ALA A 135 30.99 -2.08 15.58
CA ALA A 135 31.07 -3.38 16.26
C ALA A 135 30.00 -3.60 17.34
N ASP A 136 29.52 -2.52 17.93
CA ASP A 136 28.49 -2.48 18.96
C ASP A 136 27.07 -2.26 18.43
N ASP A 137 26.89 -2.05 17.11
CA ASP A 137 25.56 -1.95 16.53
C ASP A 137 24.79 -3.27 16.66
N HIS A 138 23.50 -3.15 16.94
CA HIS A 138 22.55 -4.23 16.73
C HIS A 138 22.26 -4.39 15.25
N ILE A 139 22.01 -5.61 14.81
CA ILE A 139 21.65 -5.93 13.43
C ILE A 139 20.18 -6.32 13.38
N LEU A 140 19.37 -5.46 12.78
CA LEU A 140 17.94 -5.73 12.58
C LEU A 140 17.71 -6.34 11.20
N LEU A 141 17.03 -7.47 11.16
CA LEU A 141 16.54 -8.12 9.94
C LEU A 141 15.07 -7.75 9.75
N HIS A 142 14.75 -7.14 8.62
CA HIS A 142 13.42 -6.67 8.29
C HIS A 142 12.83 -7.41 7.10
N PHE A 143 11.51 -7.62 7.14
CA PHE A 143 10.68 -8.10 6.05
C PHE A 143 9.54 -7.11 5.83
N GLY A 144 9.33 -6.65 4.61
CA GLY A 144 8.20 -5.82 4.27
C GLY A 144 6.87 -6.58 4.35
N ALA A 145 6.82 -7.79 3.82
CA ALA A 145 5.74 -8.76 4.02
C ALA A 145 6.13 -10.16 3.55
N VAL A 146 5.57 -11.17 4.19
CA VAL A 146 5.65 -12.59 3.80
C VAL A 146 4.26 -13.21 3.97
N ASP A 147 3.69 -13.78 2.94
CA ASP A 147 2.40 -14.44 3.01
C ASP A 147 2.58 -15.95 3.22
N TRP A 148 2.09 -16.55 4.26
CA TRP A 148 1.33 -15.99 5.40
C TRP A 148 2.08 -16.14 6.73
N GLU A 149 2.56 -17.36 7.10
CA GLU A 149 3.37 -17.65 8.29
C GLU A 149 4.83 -17.82 7.89
N ALA A 150 5.71 -17.04 8.49
CA ALA A 150 7.17 -17.11 8.29
C ALA A 150 7.88 -17.55 9.56
N THR A 151 8.65 -18.61 9.49
CA THR A 151 9.60 -19.01 10.54
C THR A 151 11.03 -18.72 10.06
N VAL A 152 11.75 -17.88 10.80
CA VAL A 152 13.06 -17.36 10.42
C VAL A 152 14.18 -18.00 11.25
N PHE A 153 15.25 -18.40 10.56
CA PHE A 153 16.45 -18.96 11.15
C PHE A 153 17.69 -18.23 10.63
N VAL A 154 18.63 -17.96 11.51
CA VAL A 154 19.97 -17.44 11.17
C VAL A 154 21.01 -18.41 11.69
N ASN A 155 21.94 -18.84 10.84
CA ASN A 155 22.99 -19.81 11.16
C ASN A 155 22.45 -21.10 11.84
N GLY A 156 21.23 -21.54 11.41
CA GLY A 156 20.54 -22.71 11.92
C GLY A 156 19.82 -22.53 13.25
N GLN A 157 19.90 -21.38 13.87
CA GLN A 157 19.17 -21.03 15.09
C GLN A 157 17.87 -20.32 14.75
N ARG A 158 16.76 -20.73 15.39
CA ARG A 158 15.45 -20.09 15.20
C ARG A 158 15.47 -18.71 15.83
N VAL A 159 15.20 -17.69 15.03
CA VAL A 159 15.09 -16.29 15.45
C VAL A 159 13.68 -15.96 15.92
N GLY A 160 12.67 -16.35 15.11
CA GLY A 160 11.28 -16.05 15.44
C GLY A 160 10.27 -16.58 14.43
N VAL A 161 9.00 -16.25 14.67
CA VAL A 161 7.86 -16.54 13.79
C VAL A 161 7.03 -15.29 13.64
N HIS A 162 6.54 -15.03 12.42
CA HIS A 162 5.55 -14.03 12.12
C HIS A 162 4.33 -14.65 11.46
N ARG A 163 3.14 -14.10 11.73
CA ARG A 163 1.87 -14.44 11.07
C ARG A 163 1.21 -13.15 10.59
N GLY A 164 0.78 -13.15 9.34
CA GLY A 164 0.13 -12.02 8.69
C GLY A 164 0.75 -11.72 7.32
N GLY A 165 -0.06 -11.84 6.26
CA GLY A 165 0.42 -11.78 4.87
C GLY A 165 0.79 -10.38 4.38
N TYR A 166 0.41 -9.32 5.12
CA TYR A 166 0.46 -7.93 4.62
C TYR A 166 1.24 -6.98 5.51
N THR A 167 1.68 -7.42 6.67
CA THR A 167 2.27 -6.56 7.69
C THR A 167 3.79 -6.72 7.76
N PRO A 168 4.55 -5.61 7.92
CA PRO A 168 5.98 -5.67 8.10
C PRO A 168 6.34 -6.23 9.48
N PHE A 169 7.50 -6.90 9.55
CA PHE A 169 8.05 -7.38 10.81
C PHE A 169 9.58 -7.36 10.80
N SER A 170 10.17 -7.39 11.98
CA SER A 170 11.62 -7.38 12.14
C SER A 170 12.08 -8.20 13.33
N PHE A 171 13.34 -8.66 13.27
CA PHE A 171 14.02 -9.38 14.34
C PHE A 171 15.39 -8.77 14.59
N ASP A 172 15.78 -8.62 15.85
CA ASP A 172 17.16 -8.38 16.23
C ASP A 172 17.94 -9.71 16.10
N ILE A 173 18.85 -9.75 15.14
CA ILE A 173 19.67 -10.93 14.85
C ILE A 173 21.11 -10.82 15.37
N THR A 174 21.43 -9.82 16.16
CA THR A 174 22.78 -9.48 16.62
C THR A 174 23.50 -10.69 17.25
N SER A 175 22.80 -11.45 18.11
CA SER A 175 23.36 -12.62 18.78
C SER A 175 23.46 -13.88 17.90
N PHE A 176 22.87 -13.84 16.70
CA PHE A 176 22.82 -14.96 15.77
C PHE A 176 23.83 -14.86 14.63
N VAL A 177 24.41 -13.66 14.39
CA VAL A 177 25.28 -13.41 13.23
C VAL A 177 26.77 -13.50 13.58
N HIS A 178 27.56 -13.93 12.61
CA HIS A 178 29.01 -13.83 12.59
C HIS A 178 29.40 -12.58 11.81
N ARG A 179 30.13 -11.64 12.42
CA ARG A 179 30.47 -10.36 11.78
C ARG A 179 31.53 -10.46 10.69
N ASN A 180 32.41 -11.46 10.79
CA ASN A 180 33.56 -11.62 9.88
C ASN A 180 33.44 -12.81 8.93
N GLU A 181 32.34 -13.53 8.97
CA GLU A 181 32.06 -14.71 8.16
C GLU A 181 30.71 -14.60 7.47
N PRO A 182 30.48 -15.31 6.38
CA PRO A 182 29.15 -15.38 5.76
C PRO A 182 28.13 -15.99 6.72
N ASN A 183 26.93 -15.41 6.73
CA ASN A 183 25.79 -15.89 7.52
C ASN A 183 24.76 -16.54 6.60
N GLU A 184 24.08 -17.56 7.10
CA GLU A 184 22.98 -18.21 6.43
C GLU A 184 21.65 -17.75 7.03
N LEU A 185 20.77 -17.22 6.18
CA LEU A 185 19.39 -16.90 6.48
C LEU A 185 18.48 -17.94 5.83
N VAL A 186 17.62 -18.60 6.62
CA VAL A 186 16.61 -19.53 6.13
C VAL A 186 15.23 -19.04 6.57
N VAL A 187 14.28 -19.00 5.64
CA VAL A 187 12.88 -18.63 5.89
C VAL A 187 12.00 -19.79 5.45
N GLN A 188 11.28 -20.38 6.40
CA GLN A 188 10.25 -21.37 6.11
C GLN A 188 8.91 -20.67 6.06
N VAL A 189 8.15 -20.90 4.99
CA VAL A 189 6.86 -20.27 4.77
C VAL A 189 5.76 -21.33 4.72
N PHE A 190 4.63 -21.00 5.33
CA PHE A 190 3.37 -21.72 5.18
C PHE A 190 2.26 -20.74 4.84
N ASP A 191 1.62 -20.91 3.69
CA ASP A 191 0.47 -20.15 3.22
C ASP A 191 -0.64 -21.11 2.77
N PRO A 192 -1.73 -21.24 3.53
CA PRO A 192 -2.88 -22.05 3.13
C PRO A 192 -3.72 -21.37 2.04
N SER A 193 -3.41 -20.12 1.64
CA SER A 193 -4.14 -19.33 0.68
C SER A 193 -5.65 -19.32 0.94
N HIS A 194 -6.49 -19.72 -0.05
CA HIS A 194 -7.95 -19.77 0.08
C HIS A 194 -8.50 -20.91 0.95
N ARG A 195 -7.64 -21.86 1.37
CA ARG A 195 -8.04 -22.97 2.27
C ARG A 195 -7.96 -22.62 3.74
N GLY A 196 -7.34 -21.48 4.08
CA GLY A 196 -7.27 -20.96 5.44
C GLY A 196 -8.37 -19.96 5.77
N GLU A 197 -8.41 -19.53 7.02
CA GLU A 197 -9.35 -18.53 7.51
C GLU A 197 -8.73 -17.12 7.66
N GLN A 198 -7.42 -17.01 7.43
CA GLN A 198 -6.64 -15.77 7.57
C GLN A 198 -7.06 -14.70 6.56
N PRO A 199 -6.73 -13.43 6.81
CA PRO A 199 -6.81 -12.37 5.81
C PRO A 199 -6.00 -12.73 4.55
N ARG A 200 -6.67 -12.80 3.41
CA ARG A 200 -6.06 -13.14 2.11
C ARG A 200 -6.47 -12.22 0.95
N GLY A 201 -7.45 -11.35 1.19
CA GLY A 201 -8.00 -10.51 0.12
C GLY A 201 -8.63 -11.35 -1.00
N LYS A 202 -8.24 -11.06 -2.24
CA LYS A 202 -8.76 -11.73 -3.45
C LYS A 202 -7.95 -12.95 -3.91
N GLN A 203 -7.00 -13.41 -3.11
CA GLN A 203 -6.11 -14.52 -3.46
C GLN A 203 -6.80 -15.88 -3.48
N SER A 204 -6.46 -16.70 -4.48
CA SER A 204 -6.94 -18.08 -4.63
C SER A 204 -5.90 -18.99 -5.27
N GLY A 205 -5.72 -20.19 -4.75
CA GLY A 205 -4.94 -21.25 -5.39
C GLY A 205 -5.64 -21.87 -6.63
N THR A 206 -6.92 -21.49 -6.86
CA THR A 206 -7.73 -21.86 -8.03
C THR A 206 -8.42 -20.60 -8.55
N PRO A 207 -7.66 -19.68 -9.20
CA PRO A 207 -8.20 -18.38 -9.61
C PRO A 207 -9.32 -18.54 -10.65
N SER A 208 -10.40 -17.78 -10.45
CA SER A 208 -11.52 -17.69 -11.39
C SER A 208 -12.46 -16.55 -11.04
N GLY A 209 -13.08 -15.92 -12.02
CA GLY A 209 -14.01 -14.81 -11.81
C GLY A 209 -13.35 -13.65 -11.07
N ILE A 210 -13.87 -13.33 -9.89
CA ILE A 210 -13.37 -12.23 -9.03
C ILE A 210 -12.21 -12.64 -8.11
N TRP A 211 -11.70 -13.87 -8.24
CA TRP A 211 -10.59 -14.41 -7.45
C TRP A 211 -9.37 -14.58 -8.33
N TYR A 212 -8.21 -14.14 -7.86
CA TYR A 212 -6.96 -14.06 -8.62
C TYR A 212 -5.89 -14.96 -8.04
N THR A 213 -4.82 -15.17 -8.80
CA THR A 213 -3.71 -16.02 -8.42
C THR A 213 -3.14 -15.65 -7.04
N ALA A 214 -2.90 -16.66 -6.21
CA ALA A 214 -2.29 -16.51 -4.89
C ALA A 214 -0.88 -15.90 -4.98
N SER A 215 -0.43 -15.33 -3.88
CA SER A 215 0.87 -14.65 -3.76
C SER A 215 1.62 -15.18 -2.55
N THR A 216 2.05 -16.45 -2.62
CA THR A 216 2.72 -17.15 -1.52
C THR A 216 4.16 -16.70 -1.32
N GLY A 217 4.57 -16.53 -0.07
CA GLY A 217 5.95 -16.33 0.31
C GLY A 217 6.39 -14.88 0.47
N ILE A 218 7.69 -14.62 0.26
CA ILE A 218 8.27 -13.29 0.41
C ILE A 218 7.85 -12.43 -0.79
N TRP A 219 7.00 -11.42 -0.56
CA TRP A 219 6.51 -10.57 -1.66
C TRP A 219 6.81 -9.06 -1.49
N GLN A 220 7.52 -8.69 -0.41
CA GLN A 220 8.09 -7.36 -0.23
C GLN A 220 9.56 -7.46 0.20
N THR A 221 10.29 -6.36 0.05
CA THR A 221 11.73 -6.26 0.31
C THR A 221 12.15 -6.88 1.65
N VAL A 222 13.30 -7.56 1.62
CA VAL A 222 14.03 -8.04 2.81
C VAL A 222 15.32 -7.25 2.92
N TRP A 223 15.64 -6.73 4.13
CA TRP A 223 16.84 -5.93 4.34
C TRP A 223 17.38 -6.00 5.75
N LEU A 224 18.63 -5.57 5.90
CA LEU A 224 19.28 -5.39 7.20
C LEU A 224 19.50 -3.91 7.49
N GLU A 225 19.42 -3.54 8.77
CA GLU A 225 19.83 -2.23 9.28
C GLU A 225 20.76 -2.38 10.48
N PRO A 226 21.92 -1.69 10.51
CA PRO A 226 22.68 -1.50 11.72
C PRO A 226 21.99 -0.41 12.56
N VAL A 227 21.79 -0.67 13.83
CA VAL A 227 21.25 0.32 14.75
C VAL A 227 22.09 0.36 16.02
N PRO A 228 22.33 1.54 16.61
CA PRO A 228 23.09 1.64 17.85
C PRO A 228 22.32 0.97 19.00
N PRO A 229 23.01 0.69 20.15
CA PRO A 229 22.37 0.09 21.33
C PRO A 229 21.12 0.83 21.82
N PHE A 230 21.11 2.16 21.69
CA PHE A 230 19.92 3.00 21.89
C PHE A 230 19.46 3.53 20.53
N HIS A 231 18.25 3.11 20.09
CA HIS A 231 17.75 3.50 18.78
C HIS A 231 16.25 3.74 18.77
N ILE A 232 15.80 4.50 17.77
CA ILE A 232 14.40 4.80 17.48
C ILE A 232 13.83 3.62 16.68
N GLN A 233 12.78 2.98 17.19
CA GLN A 233 12.11 1.85 16.56
C GLN A 233 10.99 2.29 15.61
N SER A 234 10.22 3.31 16.02
CA SER A 234 9.13 3.86 15.23
C SER A 234 8.79 5.29 15.63
N LEU A 235 8.03 5.97 14.78
CA LEU A 235 7.47 7.30 15.02
C LEU A 235 5.96 7.24 14.81
N GLN A 236 5.18 7.75 15.77
CA GLN A 236 3.78 8.07 15.58
C GLN A 236 3.65 9.59 15.49
N ILE A 237 3.08 10.10 14.39
CA ILE A 237 3.01 11.53 14.13
C ILE A 237 1.55 11.91 13.88
N ARG A 238 1.10 12.98 14.55
CA ARG A 238 -0.21 13.59 14.35
C ARG A 238 -0.04 15.08 14.19
N ALA A 239 -0.52 15.61 13.08
CA ALA A 239 -0.49 17.03 12.78
C ALA A 239 -1.92 17.58 12.73
N ASP A 240 -2.16 18.67 13.42
CA ASP A 240 -3.42 19.39 13.49
C ASP A 240 -3.19 20.83 13.00
N HIS A 241 -3.79 21.16 11.86
CA HIS A 241 -3.58 22.47 11.23
C HIS A 241 -4.37 23.60 11.92
N GLU A 242 -5.47 23.28 12.61
CA GLU A 242 -6.28 24.29 13.31
C GLU A 242 -5.52 24.84 14.52
N THR A 243 -4.86 23.95 15.26
CA THR A 243 -4.05 24.33 16.43
C THR A 243 -2.60 24.61 16.12
N GLY A 244 -2.13 24.23 14.93
CA GLY A 244 -0.70 24.27 14.55
C GLY A 244 0.17 23.28 15.32
N HIS A 245 -0.42 22.29 15.95
CA HIS A 245 0.32 21.33 16.76
C HIS A 245 0.70 20.10 15.93
N VAL A 246 1.95 19.66 16.07
CA VAL A 246 2.43 18.35 15.61
C VAL A 246 2.90 17.57 16.81
N THR A 247 2.20 16.49 17.11
CA THR A 247 2.56 15.55 18.17
C THR A 247 3.39 14.43 17.58
N ILE A 248 4.59 14.23 18.10
CA ILE A 248 5.50 13.15 17.69
C ILE A 248 5.74 12.26 18.91
N LEU A 249 5.38 10.99 18.80
CA LEU A 249 5.68 9.97 19.81
C LEU A 249 6.75 9.03 19.26
N PRO A 250 8.03 9.24 19.61
CA PRO A 250 9.10 8.32 19.26
C PRO A 250 9.05 7.09 20.18
N VAL A 251 9.06 5.89 19.57
CA VAL A 251 9.26 4.65 20.31
C VAL A 251 10.75 4.32 20.26
N VAL A 252 11.38 4.29 21.42
CA VAL A 252 12.81 3.98 21.58
C VAL A 252 12.94 2.63 22.26
N ASN A 253 13.92 1.81 21.86
CA ASN A 253 14.12 0.45 22.39
C ASN A 253 14.48 0.40 23.89
N ALA A 254 14.79 1.55 24.51
CA ALA A 254 15.14 1.64 25.93
C ALA A 254 14.62 2.93 26.55
N THR A 255 14.39 2.90 27.87
CA THR A 255 14.09 4.08 28.67
C THR A 255 15.27 4.37 29.59
N HIS A 256 15.92 5.52 29.44
CA HIS A 256 17.03 5.94 30.28
C HIS A 256 16.98 7.45 30.51
N ARG A 257 17.26 7.91 31.72
CA ARG A 257 17.17 9.34 32.13
C ARG A 257 18.10 10.28 31.33
N ASP A 258 19.23 9.74 30.83
CA ASP A 258 20.23 10.49 30.07
C ASP A 258 19.94 10.47 28.56
N LEU A 259 18.80 9.89 28.14
CA LEU A 259 18.33 9.92 26.75
C LEU A 259 17.44 11.14 26.53
N THR A 260 17.72 11.86 25.47
CA THR A 260 16.93 13.00 24.99
C THR A 260 16.59 12.80 23.52
N VAL A 261 15.36 13.07 23.14
CA VAL A 261 14.93 13.08 21.73
C VAL A 261 14.88 14.52 21.25
N VAL A 262 15.40 14.76 20.06
CA VAL A 262 15.32 16.03 19.35
C VAL A 262 14.56 15.80 18.06
N ALA A 263 13.48 16.55 17.84
CA ALA A 263 12.76 16.54 16.57
C ALA A 263 12.84 17.91 15.92
N GLU A 264 13.11 17.95 14.62
CA GLU A 264 13.33 19.15 13.83
C GLU A 264 12.57 19.03 12.51
N ALA A 265 11.68 19.99 12.25
CA ALA A 265 10.84 20.04 11.06
C ALA A 265 11.37 21.07 10.06
N PHE A 266 11.27 20.73 8.77
CA PHE A 266 11.75 21.57 7.67
C PHE A 266 10.66 21.77 6.61
N ASP A 267 10.69 22.97 5.99
CA ASP A 267 9.97 23.28 4.76
C ASP A 267 11.02 23.59 3.67
N GLY A 268 11.29 22.59 2.82
CA GLY A 268 12.48 22.63 1.97
C GLY A 268 13.76 22.62 2.79
N ASP A 269 14.62 23.62 2.61
CA ASP A 269 15.89 23.75 3.34
C ASP A 269 15.75 24.59 4.63
N GLU A 270 14.58 25.17 4.89
CA GLU A 270 14.34 26.03 6.05
C GLU A 270 13.89 25.22 7.26
N THR A 271 14.55 25.40 8.41
CA THR A 271 14.09 24.86 9.68
C THR A 271 12.90 25.67 10.19
N VAL A 272 11.72 25.03 10.23
CA VAL A 272 10.50 25.67 10.71
C VAL A 272 10.42 25.66 12.23
N THR A 273 10.70 24.52 12.86
CA THR A 273 10.63 24.37 14.32
C THR A 273 11.49 23.22 14.81
N LYS A 274 11.92 23.32 16.08
CA LYS A 274 12.74 22.31 16.75
C LYS A 274 12.31 22.14 18.20
N VAL A 275 12.18 20.90 18.65
CA VAL A 275 11.77 20.57 20.03
C VAL A 275 12.66 19.49 20.63
N TYR A 276 12.72 19.50 21.96
CA TYR A 276 13.48 18.57 22.78
C TYR A 276 12.56 17.92 23.81
N GLY A 277 12.78 16.65 24.12
CA GLY A 277 12.04 15.95 25.15
C GLY A 277 12.73 14.67 25.61
N GLY A 278 12.27 14.10 26.71
CA GLY A 278 12.72 12.79 27.19
C GLY A 278 12.09 11.65 26.38
N VAL A 279 12.65 10.45 26.49
CA VAL A 279 12.07 9.23 25.95
C VAL A 279 10.83 8.81 26.75
N GLY A 280 9.88 8.13 26.07
CA GLY A 280 8.65 7.60 26.70
C GLY A 280 7.48 8.59 26.78
N GLY A 281 7.62 9.78 26.21
CA GLY A 281 6.56 10.77 26.11
C GLY A 281 6.50 11.42 24.72
N PRO A 282 5.37 12.08 24.38
CA PRO A 282 5.24 12.79 23.13
C PRO A 282 6.04 14.10 23.14
N LEU A 283 6.61 14.47 21.98
CA LEU A 283 7.10 15.81 21.72
C LEU A 283 5.99 16.61 21.04
N LEU A 284 5.85 17.87 21.43
CA LEU A 284 4.88 18.79 20.85
C LEU A 284 5.60 19.90 20.09
N MET A 285 5.53 19.88 18.78
CA MET A 285 5.95 20.98 17.91
C MET A 285 4.79 21.97 17.75
N ARG A 286 5.13 23.25 17.60
CA ARG A 286 4.17 24.31 17.32
C ARG A 286 4.54 25.03 16.04
N PHE A 287 3.56 25.16 15.17
CA PHE A 287 3.63 25.90 13.92
C PHE A 287 2.77 27.17 14.03
N ASP A 288 3.16 28.21 13.31
CA ASP A 288 2.31 29.37 13.13
C ASP A 288 1.16 29.02 12.18
N THR A 289 -0.05 29.00 12.68
CA THR A 289 -1.25 28.58 11.94
C THR A 289 -1.52 29.43 10.71
N THR A 290 -1.00 30.66 10.64
CA THR A 290 -1.16 31.55 9.48
C THR A 290 -0.27 31.17 8.30
N ASN A 291 0.76 30.36 8.53
CA ASN A 291 1.78 29.98 7.55
C ASN A 291 1.78 28.47 7.24
N ILE A 292 0.84 27.70 7.81
CA ILE A 292 0.74 26.27 7.54
C ILE A 292 0.30 26.03 6.10
N LYS A 293 1.06 25.20 5.38
CA LYS A 293 0.70 24.64 4.08
C LYS A 293 0.01 23.31 4.30
N THR A 294 -1.27 23.23 4.02
CA THR A 294 -2.04 21.99 4.13
C THR A 294 -1.80 21.09 2.93
N TRP A 295 -1.89 19.78 3.15
CA TRP A 295 -1.80 18.78 2.10
C TRP A 295 -3.18 18.55 1.46
N SER A 296 -3.22 18.56 0.13
CA SER A 296 -4.41 18.19 -0.67
C SER A 296 -3.98 17.53 -1.98
N PRO A 297 -4.90 16.92 -2.76
CA PRO A 297 -4.59 16.37 -4.08
C PRO A 297 -3.94 17.36 -5.05
N ASP A 298 -4.32 18.63 -4.98
CA ASP A 298 -3.81 19.69 -5.85
C ASP A 298 -2.57 20.39 -5.28
N SER A 299 -2.35 20.29 -3.96
CA SER A 299 -1.19 20.85 -3.26
C SER A 299 -0.62 19.84 -2.24
N PRO A 300 0.10 18.79 -2.68
CA PRO A 300 0.56 17.70 -1.80
C PRO A 300 1.82 18.10 -1.00
N HIS A 301 1.66 19.11 -0.13
CA HIS A 301 2.77 19.64 0.65
C HIS A 301 3.17 18.71 1.80
N LEU A 302 4.46 18.35 1.85
CA LEU A 302 5.05 17.50 2.89
C LEU A 302 6.17 18.26 3.60
N TYR A 303 6.07 18.37 4.93
CA TYR A 303 7.15 18.83 5.77
C TYR A 303 8.12 17.68 6.05
N GLN A 304 9.42 17.93 5.90
CA GLN A 304 10.44 16.97 6.28
C GLN A 304 10.61 16.96 7.80
N LEU A 305 10.91 15.80 8.37
CA LEU A 305 11.16 15.62 9.78
C LEU A 305 12.46 14.87 10.00
N ARG A 306 13.31 15.40 10.86
CA ARG A 306 14.50 14.73 11.39
C ARG A 306 14.30 14.46 12.86
N VAL A 307 14.48 13.21 13.28
CA VAL A 307 14.45 12.86 14.71
C VAL A 307 15.81 12.27 15.09
N GLN A 308 16.38 12.79 16.17
CA GLN A 308 17.66 12.35 16.72
C GLN A 308 17.47 11.88 18.15
N LEU A 309 18.16 10.80 18.50
CA LEU A 309 18.31 10.34 19.86
C LEU A 309 19.69 10.75 20.37
N LEU A 310 19.73 11.41 21.50
CA LEU A 310 20.96 11.82 22.17
C LEU A 310 21.12 11.00 23.45
N TYR A 311 22.33 10.52 23.73
CA TYR A 311 22.73 9.97 25.02
C TYR A 311 23.77 10.89 25.64
N ARG A 312 23.50 11.45 26.83
CA ARG A 312 24.37 12.45 27.49
C ARG A 312 24.75 13.61 26.56
N ASN A 313 23.79 14.12 25.81
CA ASN A 313 23.92 15.18 24.79
C ASN A 313 24.76 14.83 23.56
N ALA A 314 25.23 13.61 23.41
CA ALA A 314 25.89 13.14 22.18
C ALA A 314 24.88 12.41 21.28
N PRO A 315 24.81 12.72 19.97
CA PRO A 315 23.91 12.03 19.07
C PRO A 315 24.31 10.54 18.92
N VAL A 316 23.36 9.65 19.16
CA VAL A 316 23.57 8.20 19.06
C VAL A 316 22.76 7.58 17.93
N ASP A 317 21.58 8.10 17.63
CA ASP A 317 20.74 7.63 16.53
C ASP A 317 20.08 8.77 15.78
N ARG A 318 19.78 8.58 14.50
CA ARG A 318 19.10 9.55 13.64
C ARG A 318 18.22 8.85 12.63
N VAL A 319 16.99 9.33 12.49
CA VAL A 319 16.06 8.91 11.45
C VAL A 319 15.48 10.12 10.72
N GLY A 320 15.25 9.94 9.43
CA GLY A 320 14.50 10.87 8.58
C GLY A 320 13.05 10.42 8.44
N SER A 321 12.13 11.38 8.34
CA SER A 321 10.71 11.14 8.14
C SER A 321 10.06 12.34 7.46
N TYR A 322 8.75 12.36 7.36
CA TYR A 322 7.96 13.50 6.88
C TYR A 322 6.57 13.48 7.53
N PHE A 323 5.83 14.56 7.41
CA PHE A 323 4.43 14.64 7.80
C PHE A 323 3.72 15.73 6.98
N ALA A 324 2.41 15.78 7.11
CA ALA A 324 1.60 16.84 6.50
C ALA A 324 0.45 17.24 7.42
N PHE A 325 0.00 18.46 7.26
CA PHE A 325 -1.24 18.93 7.86
C PHE A 325 -2.42 18.63 6.94
N ARG A 326 -3.38 17.87 7.42
CA ARG A 326 -4.59 17.50 6.69
C ARG A 326 -5.69 17.10 7.67
N THR A 327 -6.92 17.58 7.45
CA THR A 327 -8.14 17.09 8.10
C THR A 327 -9.08 16.47 7.08
N ILE A 328 -9.79 15.44 7.49
CA ILE A 328 -10.90 14.82 6.75
C ILE A 328 -12.03 14.58 7.72
N GLU A 329 -13.22 15.00 7.37
CA GLU A 329 -14.38 14.93 8.26
C GLU A 329 -15.69 14.82 7.48
N ILE A 330 -16.74 14.36 8.16
CA ILE A 330 -18.11 14.41 7.65
C ILE A 330 -18.80 15.61 8.27
N VAL A 331 -19.23 16.53 7.43
CA VAL A 331 -19.95 17.74 7.82
C VAL A 331 -21.30 17.75 7.13
N ARG A 332 -22.32 18.26 7.81
CA ARG A 332 -23.63 18.50 7.19
C ARG A 332 -23.55 19.70 6.27
N GLY A 333 -23.67 19.43 4.97
CA GLY A 333 -23.68 20.48 3.94
C GLY A 333 -24.87 21.43 4.05
N ARG A 334 -24.87 22.50 3.28
CA ARG A 334 -25.99 23.49 3.22
C ARG A 334 -27.29 22.86 2.73
N ASP A 335 -27.17 21.79 1.94
CA ASP A 335 -28.26 20.95 1.43
C ASP A 335 -28.86 20.00 2.49
N GLY A 336 -28.26 19.96 3.69
CA GLY A 336 -28.70 19.14 4.82
C GLY A 336 -28.17 17.71 4.82
N PHE A 337 -27.38 17.29 3.82
CA PHE A 337 -26.79 15.95 3.75
C PHE A 337 -25.41 15.91 4.40
N PRO A 338 -25.03 14.78 5.04
CA PRO A 338 -23.65 14.54 5.46
C PRO A 338 -22.76 14.33 4.24
N VAL A 339 -21.71 15.14 4.11
CA VAL A 339 -20.76 15.09 2.99
C VAL A 339 -19.32 15.20 3.49
N VAL A 340 -18.36 14.82 2.64
CA VAL A 340 -16.94 14.84 2.98
C VAL A 340 -16.37 16.25 2.86
N TYR A 341 -15.56 16.65 3.85
CA TYR A 341 -14.76 17.87 3.82
C TYR A 341 -13.28 17.52 3.98
N LEU A 342 -12.45 18.15 3.18
CA LEU A 342 -10.98 18.09 3.27
C LEU A 342 -10.46 19.49 3.61
N ASN A 343 -9.75 19.64 4.73
CA ASN A 343 -9.21 20.94 5.18
C ASN A 343 -10.27 22.06 5.26
N GLY A 344 -11.50 21.71 5.66
CA GLY A 344 -12.61 22.66 5.77
C GLY A 344 -13.35 22.98 4.44
N GLU A 345 -12.94 22.38 3.32
CA GLU A 345 -13.59 22.52 2.02
C GLU A 345 -14.35 21.25 1.64
N ARG A 346 -15.56 21.43 1.09
CA ARG A 346 -16.36 20.30 0.59
C ARG A 346 -15.62 19.58 -0.53
N LEU A 347 -15.60 18.26 -0.48
CA LEU A 347 -14.92 17.42 -1.46
C LEU A 347 -15.81 16.26 -1.90
N PHE A 348 -16.01 16.11 -3.20
CA PHE A 348 -16.58 14.88 -3.76
C PHE A 348 -15.48 13.86 -4.06
N LEU A 349 -15.63 12.65 -3.53
CA LEU A 349 -14.68 11.56 -3.76
C LEU A 349 -15.00 10.86 -5.09
N MET A 350 -14.29 11.21 -6.17
CA MET A 350 -14.37 10.50 -7.44
C MET A 350 -13.20 9.53 -7.55
N GLY A 351 -13.47 8.25 -7.31
CA GLY A 351 -12.46 7.23 -7.11
C GLY A 351 -12.45 6.14 -8.16
N VAL A 352 -11.36 5.40 -8.16
CA VAL A 352 -11.16 4.18 -8.93
C VAL A 352 -10.67 3.05 -8.02
N ILE A 353 -11.15 1.83 -8.28
CA ILE A 353 -10.68 0.63 -7.58
C ILE A 353 -9.33 0.20 -8.14
N ASP A 354 -8.40 -0.08 -7.25
CA ASP A 354 -7.12 -0.70 -7.58
C ASP A 354 -6.92 -1.96 -6.72
N GLN A 355 -6.85 -3.11 -7.38
CA GLN A 355 -6.65 -4.41 -6.75
C GLN A 355 -5.17 -4.71 -6.47
N GLY A 356 -4.26 -3.92 -7.05
CA GLY A 356 -2.83 -4.03 -6.80
C GLY A 356 -2.15 -5.27 -7.38
N TYR A 357 -2.69 -5.86 -8.45
CA TYR A 357 -2.11 -7.02 -9.14
C TYR A 357 -1.31 -6.61 -10.38
N TRP A 358 -0.25 -7.37 -10.65
CA TRP A 358 0.66 -7.21 -11.79
C TRP A 358 0.79 -8.51 -12.55
N PRO A 359 0.82 -8.51 -13.90
CA PRO A 359 0.87 -9.74 -14.66
C PRO A 359 2.18 -10.51 -14.47
N ASP A 360 3.25 -9.80 -14.18
CA ASP A 360 4.60 -10.32 -14.01
C ASP A 360 4.97 -10.63 -12.55
N GLY A 361 4.47 -9.83 -11.62
CA GLY A 361 4.82 -9.92 -10.20
C GLY A 361 3.67 -10.22 -9.24
N LEU A 362 2.45 -10.42 -9.71
CA LEU A 362 1.23 -10.60 -8.89
C LEU A 362 1.07 -9.47 -7.84
N TYR A 363 1.27 -9.75 -6.57
CA TYR A 363 1.21 -8.72 -5.53
C TYR A 363 2.43 -7.78 -5.52
N THR A 364 3.53 -8.17 -6.13
CA THR A 364 4.73 -7.34 -6.18
C THR A 364 4.80 -6.57 -7.50
N ALA A 365 4.70 -5.25 -7.45
CA ALA A 365 4.99 -4.43 -8.62
C ALA A 365 6.43 -4.69 -9.09
N PRO A 366 6.70 -4.70 -10.41
CA PRO A 366 8.03 -5.02 -10.91
C PRO A 366 9.11 -3.99 -10.52
N SER A 367 8.70 -2.76 -10.20
CA SER A 367 9.61 -1.70 -9.75
C SER A 367 8.88 -0.59 -9.00
N ASP A 368 9.63 0.27 -8.34
CA ASP A 368 9.12 1.48 -7.69
C ASP A 368 8.47 2.45 -8.72
N ARG A 369 9.00 2.50 -9.96
CA ARG A 369 8.43 3.28 -11.06
C ARG A 369 7.06 2.77 -11.50
N ALA A 370 6.80 1.49 -11.38
CA ALA A 370 5.51 0.89 -11.68
C ALA A 370 4.43 1.40 -10.72
N HIS A 371 4.71 1.41 -9.41
CA HIS A 371 3.83 2.03 -8.41
C HIS A 371 3.51 3.50 -8.73
N LEU A 372 4.53 4.28 -9.05
CA LEU A 372 4.41 5.69 -9.42
C LEU A 372 3.49 5.89 -10.64
N MET A 373 3.55 4.98 -11.62
CA MET A 373 2.79 5.11 -12.87
C MET A 373 1.31 4.89 -12.68
N ASP A 374 0.88 3.85 -11.95
CA ASP A 374 -0.54 3.59 -11.69
C ASP A 374 -1.21 4.80 -11.01
N ILE A 375 -0.52 5.42 -10.04
CA ILE A 375 -0.98 6.64 -9.37
C ILE A 375 -1.08 7.83 -10.36
N ARG A 376 -0.06 8.04 -11.20
CA ARG A 376 -0.06 9.11 -12.20
C ARG A 376 -1.17 8.95 -13.23
N VAL A 377 -1.40 7.73 -13.68
CA VAL A 377 -2.46 7.45 -14.66
C VAL A 377 -3.84 7.69 -14.04
N ALA A 378 -4.07 7.25 -12.80
CA ALA A 378 -5.32 7.54 -12.11
C ALA A 378 -5.57 9.07 -12.00
N LYS A 379 -4.54 9.85 -11.63
CA LYS A 379 -4.63 11.32 -11.60
C LYS A 379 -4.87 11.93 -12.99
N ALA A 380 -4.18 11.44 -14.03
CA ALA A 380 -4.35 11.93 -15.40
C ALA A 380 -5.76 11.65 -15.95
N MET A 381 -6.42 10.59 -15.48
CA MET A 381 -7.83 10.32 -15.75
C MET A 381 -8.78 11.21 -14.95
N GLY A 382 -8.28 12.10 -14.08
CA GLY A 382 -9.09 13.03 -13.26
C GLY A 382 -9.66 12.42 -11.98
N PHE A 383 -9.22 11.25 -11.54
CA PHE A 383 -9.58 10.71 -10.22
C PHE A 383 -8.82 11.45 -9.12
N ASN A 384 -9.50 11.70 -8.00
CA ASN A 384 -8.89 12.31 -6.82
C ASN A 384 -8.64 11.32 -5.68
N VAL A 385 -9.16 10.08 -5.78
CA VAL A 385 -8.97 9.02 -4.79
C VAL A 385 -8.78 7.65 -5.45
N ILE A 386 -7.89 6.83 -4.90
CA ILE A 386 -7.74 5.40 -5.23
C ILE A 386 -8.24 4.60 -4.02
N ARG A 387 -9.17 3.65 -4.25
CA ARG A 387 -9.52 2.67 -3.24
C ARG A 387 -8.64 1.43 -3.43
N LYS A 388 -7.72 1.21 -2.47
CA LYS A 388 -6.92 -0.03 -2.41
C LYS A 388 -7.81 -1.15 -1.91
N TYR A 389 -8.21 -1.97 -2.87
CA TYR A 389 -9.26 -2.96 -2.68
C TYR A 389 -8.66 -4.27 -2.20
N GLN A 390 -8.85 -4.55 -0.91
CA GLN A 390 -8.48 -5.80 -0.25
C GLN A 390 -6.98 -6.17 -0.31
N LYS A 391 -6.10 -5.16 -0.40
CA LYS A 391 -4.65 -5.32 -0.35
C LYS A 391 -4.01 -4.18 0.43
N ILE A 392 -2.96 -4.48 1.20
CA ILE A 392 -2.10 -3.47 1.83
C ILE A 392 -0.80 -3.43 1.05
N GLU A 393 -0.48 -2.27 0.47
CA GLU A 393 0.72 -2.09 -0.35
C GLU A 393 1.99 -1.91 0.49
N PRO A 394 3.20 -2.03 -0.13
CA PRO A 394 4.44 -1.56 0.46
C PRO A 394 4.37 -0.07 0.80
N GLU A 395 5.09 0.38 1.83
CA GLU A 395 5.12 1.80 2.23
C GLU A 395 5.46 2.75 1.07
N ARG A 396 6.29 2.30 0.12
CA ARG A 396 6.67 3.11 -1.04
C ARG A 396 5.51 3.49 -1.95
N TRP A 397 4.47 2.65 -2.05
CA TRP A 397 3.26 2.99 -2.80
C TRP A 397 2.53 4.19 -2.15
N TYR A 398 2.34 4.15 -0.82
CA TYR A 398 1.71 5.25 -0.09
C TYR A 398 2.58 6.51 -0.08
N PHE A 399 3.90 6.37 -0.01
CA PHE A 399 4.83 7.50 -0.16
C PHE A 399 4.65 8.22 -1.51
N TRP A 400 4.43 7.47 -2.60
CA TRP A 400 4.12 8.08 -3.89
C TRP A 400 2.74 8.72 -3.91
N ALA A 401 1.74 8.12 -3.26
CA ALA A 401 0.41 8.72 -3.09
C ALA A 401 0.50 10.05 -2.33
N ASP A 402 1.27 10.10 -1.24
CA ASP A 402 1.52 11.30 -0.45
C ASP A 402 2.19 12.40 -1.27
N ARG A 403 3.20 12.04 -2.08
CA ARG A 403 3.97 13.00 -2.88
C ARG A 403 3.26 13.50 -4.12
N LEU A 404 2.47 12.65 -4.74
CA LEU A 404 1.74 13.01 -5.97
C LEU A 404 0.39 13.64 -5.68
N GLY A 405 -0.11 13.55 -4.45
CA GLY A 405 -1.40 14.09 -4.08
C GLY A 405 -2.54 13.27 -4.67
N ILE A 406 -2.68 12.01 -4.29
CA ILE A 406 -3.88 11.20 -4.51
C ILE A 406 -4.41 10.74 -3.17
N LEU A 407 -5.69 10.89 -2.92
CA LEU A 407 -6.33 10.34 -1.73
C LEU A 407 -6.37 8.82 -1.81
N VAL A 408 -6.29 8.18 -0.65
CA VAL A 408 -6.33 6.72 -0.54
C VAL A 408 -7.45 6.30 0.40
N TRP A 409 -8.31 5.44 -0.10
CA TRP A 409 -9.28 4.71 0.70
C TRP A 409 -8.77 3.27 0.85
N GLN A 410 -8.43 2.86 2.08
CA GLN A 410 -7.77 1.59 2.35
C GLN A 410 -8.74 0.56 2.90
N ASP A 411 -8.86 -0.56 2.22
CA ASP A 411 -9.59 -1.73 2.75
C ASP A 411 -8.64 -2.65 3.53
N MET A 412 -9.16 -3.24 4.62
CA MET A 412 -8.55 -4.41 5.24
C MET A 412 -8.76 -5.64 4.32
N PRO A 413 -7.72 -6.43 4.03
CA PRO A 413 -7.89 -7.68 3.31
C PRO A 413 -8.86 -8.61 4.03
N SER A 414 -9.82 -9.18 3.29
CA SER A 414 -10.82 -10.07 3.87
C SER A 414 -10.26 -11.45 4.16
N GLY A 415 -10.77 -12.08 5.23
CA GLY A 415 -10.59 -13.47 5.60
C GLY A 415 -11.93 -14.14 5.86
N GLU A 416 -11.92 -15.44 6.16
CA GLU A 416 -13.15 -16.16 6.54
C GLU A 416 -13.56 -15.89 7.99
N ASN A 417 -12.60 -15.67 8.90
CA ASN A 417 -12.75 -15.27 10.30
C ASN A 417 -13.77 -16.14 11.12
N ARG A 418 -13.91 -17.44 10.82
CA ARG A 418 -14.92 -18.31 11.46
C ARG A 418 -14.52 -18.69 12.88
N SER A 419 -13.26 -19.05 13.09
CA SER A 419 -12.74 -19.44 14.41
C SER A 419 -12.32 -18.23 15.23
N SER A 420 -12.32 -18.35 16.56
CA SER A 420 -11.81 -17.31 17.45
C SER A 420 -10.33 -17.00 17.22
N ALA A 421 -9.55 -17.98 16.82
CA ALA A 421 -8.15 -17.78 16.46
C ALA A 421 -7.98 -16.94 15.18
N ALA A 422 -8.83 -17.16 14.16
CA ALA A 422 -8.85 -16.35 12.95
C ALA A 422 -9.34 -14.92 13.21
N GLN A 423 -10.34 -14.76 14.10
CA GLN A 423 -10.82 -13.44 14.53
C GLN A 423 -9.76 -12.65 15.27
N GLU A 424 -8.97 -13.28 16.14
CA GLU A 424 -7.86 -12.63 16.83
C GLU A 424 -6.71 -12.28 15.86
N GLN A 425 -6.44 -13.16 14.89
CA GLN A 425 -5.47 -12.87 13.83
C GLN A 425 -5.92 -11.68 12.99
N PHE A 426 -7.20 -11.63 12.58
CA PHE A 426 -7.76 -10.48 11.86
C PHE A 426 -7.65 -9.19 12.68
N ARG A 427 -7.97 -9.24 13.98
CA ARG A 427 -7.80 -8.11 14.90
C ARG A 427 -6.35 -7.60 14.91
N THR A 428 -5.41 -8.53 15.04
CA THR A 428 -3.97 -8.21 15.07
C THR A 428 -3.51 -7.56 13.77
N GLU A 429 -3.88 -8.12 12.61
CA GLU A 429 -3.48 -7.59 11.31
C GLU A 429 -4.15 -6.24 11.00
N LEU A 430 -5.43 -6.04 11.36
CA LEU A 430 -6.11 -4.75 11.26
C LEU A 430 -5.40 -3.67 12.11
N GLN A 431 -5.05 -4.01 13.35
CA GLN A 431 -4.31 -3.11 14.22
C GLN A 431 -2.95 -2.74 13.64
N GLN A 432 -2.22 -3.73 13.12
CA GLN A 432 -0.92 -3.51 12.48
C GLN A 432 -1.04 -2.67 11.21
N MET A 433 -2.04 -2.90 10.36
CA MET A 433 -2.32 -2.07 9.20
C MET A 433 -2.44 -0.60 9.58
N ILE A 434 -3.27 -0.29 10.58
CA ILE A 434 -3.50 1.09 11.01
C ILE A 434 -2.22 1.70 11.61
N LEU A 435 -1.57 1.00 12.54
CA LEU A 435 -0.35 1.50 13.20
C LEU A 435 0.80 1.77 12.23
N THR A 436 0.94 0.94 11.18
CA THR A 436 2.02 1.06 10.21
C THR A 436 1.68 1.98 9.03
N ARG A 437 0.41 2.31 8.79
CA ARG A 437 -0.02 3.12 7.65
C ARG A 437 -0.66 4.47 8.03
N SER A 438 -1.02 4.70 9.29
CA SER A 438 -1.59 5.98 9.76
C SER A 438 -0.65 7.18 9.62
N HIS A 439 0.62 6.94 9.34
CA HIS A 439 1.61 7.97 9.04
C HIS A 439 1.29 8.71 7.71
N HIS A 440 0.71 8.02 6.73
CA HIS A 440 0.52 8.54 5.38
C HIS A 440 -0.66 9.52 5.30
N PRO A 441 -0.43 10.81 4.97
CA PRO A 441 -1.51 11.80 4.87
C PRO A 441 -2.50 11.52 3.74
N SER A 442 -2.10 10.83 2.68
CA SER A 442 -2.98 10.43 1.58
C SER A 442 -4.12 9.51 2.02
N ILE A 443 -3.92 8.66 3.05
CA ILE A 443 -4.97 7.78 3.54
C ILE A 443 -6.03 8.60 4.28
N ILE A 444 -7.28 8.53 3.81
CA ILE A 444 -8.42 9.27 4.36
C ILE A 444 -9.48 8.38 4.99
N ALA A 445 -9.49 7.09 4.70
CA ALA A 445 -10.54 6.17 5.13
C ALA A 445 -10.01 4.75 5.35
N TRP A 446 -10.56 4.08 6.36
CA TRP A 446 -10.33 2.67 6.69
C TRP A 446 -11.62 1.87 6.52
N THR A 447 -11.64 0.88 5.62
CA THR A 447 -12.72 -0.11 5.55
C THR A 447 -12.32 -1.36 6.32
N ILE A 448 -13.15 -1.74 7.31
CA ILE A 448 -12.88 -2.91 8.16
C ILE A 448 -13.32 -4.18 7.43
N PHE A 449 -14.60 -4.25 7.00
CA PHE A 449 -15.13 -5.39 6.27
C PHE A 449 -15.60 -4.99 4.88
N ASN A 450 -15.09 -5.66 3.85
CA ASN A 450 -15.60 -5.50 2.51
C ASN A 450 -16.68 -6.57 2.22
N GLU A 451 -17.86 -6.12 1.79
CA GLU A 451 -18.97 -6.98 1.36
C GLU A 451 -19.43 -8.00 2.42
N GLY A 452 -19.11 -7.74 3.68
CA GLY A 452 -19.44 -8.63 4.80
C GLY A 452 -18.60 -9.91 4.89
N ALA A 453 -17.54 -10.02 4.09
CA ALA A 453 -16.67 -11.19 4.13
C ALA A 453 -16.00 -11.32 5.51
N GLY A 454 -16.27 -12.44 6.21
CA GLY A 454 -15.77 -12.70 7.55
C GLY A 454 -16.25 -11.73 8.63
N GLN A 455 -17.30 -10.96 8.38
CA GLN A 455 -17.80 -9.91 9.28
C GLN A 455 -18.26 -10.48 10.63
N HIS A 456 -17.73 -9.89 11.69
CA HIS A 456 -18.08 -10.21 13.08
C HIS A 456 -17.75 -9.00 13.96
N ASN A 457 -18.38 -8.86 15.11
CA ASN A 457 -18.07 -7.85 16.14
C ASN A 457 -17.81 -6.43 15.61
N THR A 458 -18.51 -5.99 14.56
CA THR A 458 -18.23 -4.74 13.83
C THR A 458 -18.11 -3.52 14.74
N ALA A 459 -18.97 -3.41 15.78
CA ALA A 459 -18.92 -2.28 16.72
C ALA A 459 -17.58 -2.19 17.46
N GLU A 460 -17.07 -3.32 17.96
CA GLU A 460 -15.79 -3.40 18.65
C GLU A 460 -14.62 -2.96 17.76
N TYR A 461 -14.65 -3.36 16.48
CA TYR A 461 -13.63 -2.98 15.52
C TYR A 461 -13.70 -1.49 15.15
N VAL A 462 -14.90 -0.94 14.95
CA VAL A 462 -15.07 0.51 14.71
C VAL A 462 -14.51 1.31 15.89
N ASP A 463 -14.83 0.91 17.13
CA ASP A 463 -14.30 1.57 18.33
C ASP A 463 -12.78 1.41 18.46
N MET A 464 -12.23 0.25 18.12
CA MET A 464 -10.78 0.02 18.12
C MET A 464 -10.07 0.92 17.09
N VAL A 465 -10.57 0.96 15.86
CA VAL A 465 -10.00 1.79 14.80
C VAL A 465 -10.04 3.27 15.18
N ARG A 466 -11.16 3.75 15.75
CA ARG A 466 -11.31 5.14 16.20
C ARG A 466 -10.34 5.51 17.32
N ARG A 467 -10.02 4.59 18.22
CA ARG A 467 -9.00 4.81 19.26
C ARG A 467 -7.58 4.84 18.69
N LEU A 468 -7.28 3.99 17.71
CA LEU A 468 -5.97 3.92 17.08
C LEU A 468 -5.72 5.13 16.17
N ASP A 469 -6.71 5.49 15.37
CA ASP A 469 -6.64 6.60 14.42
C ASP A 469 -7.95 7.39 14.36
N PRO A 470 -8.10 8.45 15.16
CA PRO A 470 -9.27 9.33 15.15
C PRO A 470 -9.29 10.33 13.98
N THR A 471 -8.30 10.30 13.09
CA THR A 471 -8.06 11.32 12.05
C THR A 471 -8.50 10.87 10.65
N ARG A 472 -9.13 9.70 10.51
CA ARG A 472 -9.64 9.14 9.25
C ARG A 472 -11.09 8.71 9.41
N LEU A 473 -11.78 8.63 8.26
CA LEU A 473 -13.13 8.10 8.18
C LEU A 473 -13.11 6.59 8.39
N ILE A 474 -14.11 6.05 9.05
CA ILE A 474 -14.22 4.63 9.36
C ILE A 474 -15.45 4.06 8.67
N ILE A 475 -15.26 2.99 7.91
CA ILE A 475 -16.29 2.20 7.27
C ILE A 475 -16.37 0.85 7.97
N GLY A 476 -17.42 0.62 8.75
CA GLY A 476 -17.61 -0.65 9.47
C GLY A 476 -17.77 -1.84 8.53
N ALA A 477 -18.61 -1.67 7.50
CA ALA A 477 -18.76 -2.61 6.40
C ALA A 477 -19.12 -1.85 5.12
N SER A 478 -18.67 -2.34 3.96
CA SER A 478 -19.05 -1.82 2.64
C SER A 478 -19.94 -2.83 1.90
N GLY A 479 -20.63 -2.36 0.84
CA GLY A 479 -21.44 -3.20 -0.02
C GLY A 479 -22.86 -3.38 0.49
N TRP A 480 -23.30 -4.62 0.68
CA TRP A 480 -24.70 -4.98 1.00
C TRP A 480 -24.94 -5.43 2.44
N THR A 481 -23.97 -5.33 3.32
CA THR A 481 -24.05 -5.78 4.72
C THR A 481 -23.87 -4.61 5.72
N ASP A 482 -24.54 -3.48 5.47
CA ASP A 482 -24.45 -2.31 6.35
C ASP A 482 -25.02 -2.62 7.74
N THR A 483 -24.24 -2.30 8.78
CA THR A 483 -24.63 -2.45 10.20
C THR A 483 -25.03 -1.13 10.85
N GLY A 484 -25.06 -0.01 10.11
CA GLY A 484 -25.32 1.32 10.66
C GLY A 484 -24.14 1.93 11.43
N LEU A 485 -22.94 1.35 11.32
CA LEU A 485 -21.76 1.75 12.09
C LEU A 485 -20.70 2.42 11.19
N GLY A 486 -19.89 3.30 11.80
CA GLY A 486 -18.85 4.09 11.10
C GLY A 486 -19.37 5.43 10.62
N ASP A 487 -18.58 6.09 9.77
CA ASP A 487 -18.81 7.47 9.33
C ASP A 487 -19.44 7.55 7.92
N VAL A 488 -19.41 6.45 7.17
CA VAL A 488 -19.86 6.37 5.77
C VAL A 488 -20.77 5.18 5.55
N ASN A 489 -21.87 5.38 4.82
CA ASN A 489 -22.74 4.33 4.31
C ASN A 489 -22.35 4.02 2.86
N VAL A 490 -21.93 2.79 2.58
CA VAL A 490 -21.33 2.38 1.31
C VAL A 490 -22.13 1.28 0.64
N SER A 491 -22.63 1.53 -0.59
CA SER A 491 -23.30 0.53 -1.42
C SER A 491 -22.41 0.04 -2.57
N HIS A 492 -22.65 -1.19 -3.01
CA HIS A 492 -22.05 -1.78 -4.21
C HIS A 492 -23.13 -2.19 -5.20
N ARG A 493 -22.98 -1.84 -6.49
CA ARG A 493 -23.94 -2.25 -7.51
C ARG A 493 -23.32 -2.29 -8.91
N PHE A 494 -23.46 -3.41 -9.58
CA PHE A 494 -23.05 -3.56 -10.97
C PHE A 494 -24.25 -3.73 -11.91
N PRO A 495 -24.26 -3.03 -13.08
CA PRO A 495 -23.32 -1.96 -13.45
C PRO A 495 -23.56 -0.67 -12.67
N GLY A 496 -24.72 -0.49 -12.01
CA GLY A 496 -25.10 0.73 -11.28
C GLY A 496 -25.08 1.98 -12.15
N PRO A 497 -24.83 3.19 -11.58
CA PRO A 497 -24.70 3.45 -10.13
C PRO A 497 -26.03 3.35 -9.36
N GLU A 498 -25.97 2.93 -8.10
CA GLU A 498 -27.15 2.86 -7.21
C GLU A 498 -26.83 3.48 -5.86
N MET A 499 -27.67 4.44 -5.47
CA MET A 499 -27.50 5.21 -4.24
C MET A 499 -27.73 4.34 -3.00
N PRO A 500 -26.87 4.38 -1.97
CA PRO A 500 -27.17 3.76 -0.69
C PRO A 500 -28.38 4.44 -0.02
N ALA A 501 -28.95 3.80 0.99
CA ALA A 501 -29.96 4.42 1.83
C ALA A 501 -29.40 5.71 2.46
N ILE A 502 -30.19 6.77 2.48
CA ILE A 502 -29.77 8.04 3.08
C ILE A 502 -29.75 7.87 4.60
N ASP A 503 -28.60 8.20 5.20
CA ASP A 503 -28.41 8.26 6.64
C ASP A 503 -28.27 9.72 7.08
N VAL A 504 -28.78 10.06 8.26
CA VAL A 504 -28.73 11.44 8.76
C VAL A 504 -27.36 11.82 9.32
N ASN A 505 -26.50 10.85 9.65
CA ASN A 505 -25.21 11.06 10.30
C ASN A 505 -24.02 10.58 9.48
N ARG A 506 -24.25 9.72 8.48
CA ARG A 506 -23.20 9.09 7.68
C ARG A 506 -23.26 9.56 6.24
N ALA A 507 -22.11 9.88 5.66
CA ALA A 507 -22.02 10.23 4.25
C ALA A 507 -22.41 9.05 3.34
N ALA A 508 -23.15 9.32 2.27
CA ALA A 508 -23.56 8.32 1.31
C ALA A 508 -22.50 8.18 0.20
N VAL A 509 -21.94 6.99 0.00
CA VAL A 509 -20.92 6.71 -1.02
C VAL A 509 -21.29 5.47 -1.82
N ILE A 510 -21.16 5.54 -3.14
CA ILE A 510 -21.24 4.37 -4.02
C ILE A 510 -19.83 3.75 -4.07
N GLY A 511 -19.63 2.66 -3.33
CA GLY A 511 -18.33 2.02 -3.18
C GLY A 511 -17.86 1.26 -4.40
N LEU A 512 -18.80 0.75 -5.22
CA LEU A 512 -18.52 0.13 -6.51
C LEU A 512 -19.64 0.42 -7.51
N PHE A 513 -19.27 0.87 -8.72
CA PHE A 513 -20.14 0.93 -9.89
C PHE A 513 -19.32 0.69 -11.16
N GLY A 514 -19.97 0.44 -12.28
CA GLY A 514 -19.31 0.21 -13.57
C GLY A 514 -19.15 -1.26 -13.88
N GLY A 515 -17.96 -1.81 -13.79
CA GLY A 515 -17.70 -3.17 -14.23
C GLY A 515 -17.91 -3.33 -15.74
N LEU A 516 -17.56 -2.29 -16.52
CA LEU A 516 -17.71 -2.23 -17.97
C LEU A 516 -16.54 -2.96 -18.64
N ALA A 517 -16.79 -4.17 -19.14
CA ALA A 517 -15.75 -5.00 -19.71
C ALA A 517 -15.54 -4.71 -21.20
N LEU A 518 -14.35 -4.23 -21.53
CA LEU A 518 -13.82 -4.15 -22.88
C LEU A 518 -12.54 -4.99 -22.96
N PRO A 519 -12.60 -6.26 -23.39
CA PRO A 519 -11.41 -7.08 -23.52
C PRO A 519 -10.43 -6.46 -24.53
N PRO A 520 -9.16 -6.22 -24.13
CA PRO A 520 -8.16 -5.71 -25.07
C PRO A 520 -7.77 -6.78 -26.12
N PRO A 521 -6.96 -6.45 -27.14
CA PRO A 521 -6.35 -7.45 -28.02
C PRO A 521 -5.62 -8.57 -27.26
N LEU A 522 -5.53 -9.77 -27.86
CA LEU A 522 -4.98 -10.96 -27.17
C LEU A 522 -3.56 -10.76 -26.63
N GLU A 523 -2.73 -9.97 -27.30
CA GLU A 523 -1.37 -9.64 -26.89
C GLU A 523 -1.30 -8.87 -25.54
N HIS A 524 -2.40 -8.22 -25.12
CA HIS A 524 -2.53 -7.47 -23.87
C HIS A 524 -3.40 -8.19 -22.83
N ARG A 525 -3.80 -9.44 -23.07
CA ARG A 525 -4.61 -10.23 -22.13
C ARG A 525 -3.79 -11.24 -21.35
N TRP A 526 -4.26 -11.56 -20.17
CA TRP A 526 -3.74 -12.65 -19.36
C TRP A 526 -4.03 -14.03 -19.96
N SER A 527 -5.26 -14.21 -20.45
CA SER A 527 -5.75 -15.46 -21.05
C SER A 527 -6.72 -15.20 -22.21
N GLU A 528 -7.10 -16.24 -22.96
CA GLU A 528 -8.16 -16.15 -23.95
C GLU A 528 -9.52 -15.84 -23.32
N GLU A 529 -9.75 -16.35 -22.11
CA GLU A 529 -10.95 -16.04 -21.34
C GLU A 529 -10.93 -14.57 -20.90
N ALA A 530 -12.05 -13.90 -21.13
CA ALA A 530 -12.24 -12.52 -20.71
C ALA A 530 -13.68 -12.34 -20.23
N TRP A 531 -13.82 -11.83 -19.01
CA TRP A 531 -15.13 -11.60 -18.42
C TRP A 531 -15.23 -10.19 -17.82
N GLY A 532 -16.42 -9.83 -17.41
CA GLY A 532 -16.75 -8.64 -16.64
C GLY A 532 -18.26 -8.52 -16.49
N HIS A 533 -18.70 -7.56 -15.68
CA HIS A 533 -20.12 -7.45 -15.30
C HIS A 533 -21.02 -7.02 -16.45
N LEU A 534 -20.56 -6.09 -17.29
CA LEU A 534 -21.28 -5.65 -18.49
C LEU A 534 -20.31 -5.49 -19.65
N ARG A 535 -20.42 -6.36 -20.67
CA ARG A 535 -19.57 -6.29 -21.86
C ARG A 535 -20.00 -5.14 -22.78
N VAL A 536 -19.02 -4.37 -23.25
CA VAL A 536 -19.17 -3.32 -24.25
C VAL A 536 -18.39 -3.68 -25.53
N SER A 537 -18.78 -3.07 -26.68
CA SER A 537 -18.26 -3.46 -27.99
C SER A 537 -16.93 -2.78 -28.34
N ASP A 538 -16.73 -1.55 -27.90
CA ASP A 538 -15.65 -0.67 -28.33
C ASP A 538 -15.39 0.48 -27.34
N SER A 539 -14.30 1.21 -27.54
CA SER A 539 -13.86 2.35 -26.73
C SER A 539 -14.92 3.47 -26.65
N ASP A 540 -15.56 3.80 -27.78
CA ASP A 540 -16.59 4.87 -27.81
C ASP A 540 -17.83 4.46 -27.01
N THR A 541 -18.22 3.19 -27.08
CA THR A 541 -19.32 2.66 -26.29
C THR A 541 -18.98 2.64 -24.80
N LEU A 542 -17.72 2.29 -24.44
CA LEU A 542 -17.24 2.38 -23.07
C LEU A 542 -17.31 3.80 -22.54
N ALA A 543 -16.80 4.78 -23.29
CA ALA A 543 -16.81 6.19 -22.92
C ALA A 543 -18.24 6.73 -22.76
N ARG A 544 -19.15 6.45 -23.73
CA ARG A 544 -20.55 6.87 -23.64
C ARG A 544 -21.27 6.27 -22.43
N ARG A 545 -21.06 4.98 -22.14
CA ARG A 545 -21.67 4.34 -20.97
C ARG A 545 -21.15 4.93 -19.67
N TYR A 546 -19.85 5.22 -19.61
CA TYR A 546 -19.24 5.88 -18.46
C TYR A 546 -19.83 7.27 -18.23
N GLU A 547 -19.98 8.08 -19.27
CA GLU A 547 -20.60 9.40 -19.19
C GLU A 547 -22.07 9.33 -18.75
N GLN A 548 -22.86 8.39 -19.26
CA GLN A 548 -24.24 8.16 -18.82
C GLN A 548 -24.32 7.84 -17.32
N MET A 549 -23.41 7.02 -16.81
CA MET A 549 -23.32 6.74 -15.37
C MET A 549 -23.00 8.01 -14.56
N HIS A 550 -22.13 8.87 -15.09
CA HIS A 550 -21.80 10.16 -14.44
C HIS A 550 -22.98 11.15 -14.43
N GLU A 551 -23.85 11.14 -15.43
CA GLU A 551 -25.11 11.92 -15.40
C GLU A 551 -25.99 11.49 -14.21
N GLU A 552 -26.09 10.19 -13.94
CA GLU A 552 -26.78 9.67 -12.74
C GLU A 552 -26.09 10.08 -11.45
N LEU A 553 -24.74 9.99 -11.38
CA LEU A 553 -23.98 10.45 -10.20
C LEU A 553 -24.25 11.93 -9.92
N ARG A 554 -24.18 12.80 -10.95
CA ARG A 554 -24.46 14.23 -10.82
C ARG A 554 -25.89 14.50 -10.37
N ARG A 555 -26.86 13.69 -10.80
CA ARG A 555 -28.25 13.74 -10.31
C ARG A 555 -28.30 13.38 -8.82
N PHE A 556 -27.64 12.31 -8.38
CA PHE A 556 -27.59 11.89 -6.97
C PHE A 556 -26.90 12.92 -6.08
N ILE A 557 -25.82 13.55 -6.55
CA ILE A 557 -25.15 14.65 -5.86
C ILE A 557 -26.15 15.77 -5.56
N ARG A 558 -26.84 16.27 -6.58
CA ARG A 558 -27.74 17.40 -6.45
C ARG A 558 -29.01 17.12 -5.65
N THR A 559 -29.53 15.89 -5.68
CA THR A 559 -30.85 15.57 -5.14
C THR A 559 -30.82 14.74 -3.87
N ARG A 560 -29.72 14.07 -3.56
CA ARG A 560 -29.63 13.08 -2.49
C ARG A 560 -28.33 13.13 -1.68
N GLY A 561 -27.46 14.11 -1.93
CA GLY A 561 -26.23 14.32 -1.16
C GLY A 561 -25.20 13.19 -1.32
N LEU A 562 -25.06 12.63 -2.53
CA LEU A 562 -23.98 11.66 -2.79
C LEU A 562 -22.63 12.33 -2.53
N ALA A 563 -21.79 11.72 -1.68
CA ALA A 563 -20.48 12.27 -1.25
C ALA A 563 -19.28 11.64 -1.97
N GLY A 564 -19.48 10.53 -2.68
CA GLY A 564 -18.42 9.89 -3.46
C GLY A 564 -18.89 8.68 -4.24
N ALA A 565 -18.09 8.28 -5.25
CA ALA A 565 -18.34 7.10 -6.06
C ALA A 565 -17.02 6.50 -6.56
N PHE A 566 -16.93 5.16 -6.64
CA PHE A 566 -15.74 4.43 -7.05
C PHE A 566 -16.03 3.55 -8.26
N PHE A 567 -15.33 3.83 -9.37
CA PHE A 567 -15.44 3.03 -10.59
C PHE A 567 -14.63 1.74 -10.49
N HIS A 568 -15.17 0.65 -10.95
CA HIS A 568 -14.54 -0.65 -11.04
C HIS A 568 -14.13 -0.94 -12.48
N GLN A 569 -12.82 -0.81 -12.88
CA GLN A 569 -11.65 -0.59 -12.05
C GLN A 569 -10.51 0.12 -12.82
N LEU A 570 -9.33 0.35 -12.21
CA LEU A 570 -8.19 1.03 -12.83
C LEU A 570 -7.57 0.19 -13.95
N THR A 571 -7.19 -1.06 -13.63
CA THR A 571 -6.56 -2.00 -14.57
C THR A 571 -7.37 -3.27 -14.68
N ASP A 572 -7.27 -3.95 -15.82
CA ASP A 572 -7.65 -5.35 -15.88
C ASP A 572 -6.83 -6.16 -14.86
N VAL A 573 -7.41 -7.26 -14.38
CA VAL A 573 -6.72 -8.23 -13.54
C VAL A 573 -7.02 -9.64 -14.01
N GLU A 574 -5.99 -10.33 -14.48
CA GLU A 574 -6.10 -11.68 -15.04
C GLU A 574 -7.18 -11.76 -16.13
N SER A 575 -8.23 -12.59 -15.95
CA SER A 575 -9.32 -12.71 -16.93
C SER A 575 -10.38 -11.59 -16.80
N GLU A 576 -10.35 -10.79 -15.74
CA GLU A 576 -11.29 -9.69 -15.53
C GLU A 576 -10.90 -8.44 -16.31
N CYS A 577 -11.73 -8.06 -17.29
CA CYS A 577 -11.44 -6.97 -18.25
C CYS A 577 -12.23 -5.69 -18.01
N ASN A 578 -12.53 -5.36 -16.75
CA ASN A 578 -13.28 -4.16 -16.33
C ASN A 578 -12.40 -2.90 -16.17
N GLY A 579 -11.08 -3.00 -16.36
CA GLY A 579 -10.15 -1.90 -16.20
C GLY A 579 -10.22 -0.87 -17.33
N PHE A 580 -9.83 0.38 -17.05
CA PHE A 580 -9.51 1.35 -18.10
C PHE A 580 -8.16 1.05 -18.76
N LEU A 581 -7.23 0.44 -18.03
CA LEU A 581 -5.95 -0.04 -18.53
C LEU A 581 -5.98 -1.55 -18.74
N SER A 582 -5.29 -2.03 -19.78
CA SER A 582 -4.95 -3.45 -19.90
C SER A 582 -4.10 -3.92 -18.72
N TYR A 583 -4.07 -5.24 -18.46
CA TYR A 583 -3.35 -5.80 -17.31
C TYR A 583 -1.84 -5.52 -17.34
N ASP A 584 -1.23 -5.44 -18.53
CA ASP A 584 0.17 -5.07 -18.75
C ASP A 584 0.44 -3.55 -18.76
N ARG A 585 -0.59 -2.71 -18.52
CA ARG A 585 -0.53 -1.24 -18.49
C ARG A 585 -0.10 -0.60 -19.83
N GLN A 586 -0.13 -1.33 -20.93
CA GLN A 586 0.31 -0.82 -22.24
C GLN A 586 -0.82 -0.17 -23.06
N LEU A 587 -2.08 -0.51 -22.77
CA LEU A 587 -3.23 -0.01 -23.50
C LEU A 587 -4.21 0.70 -22.57
N LEU A 588 -4.47 1.99 -22.84
CA LEU A 588 -5.57 2.74 -22.24
C LEU A 588 -6.81 2.60 -23.15
N LYS A 589 -7.91 2.09 -22.60
CA LYS A 589 -9.12 1.73 -23.37
C LYS A 589 -10.01 2.92 -23.73
N VAL A 590 -9.87 4.05 -23.04
CA VAL A 590 -10.54 5.33 -23.30
C VAL A 590 -9.51 6.44 -23.17
N PRO A 591 -9.47 7.45 -24.08
CA PRO A 591 -8.53 8.57 -23.96
C PRO A 591 -8.59 9.23 -22.58
N SER A 592 -7.43 9.51 -21.98
CA SER A 592 -7.33 10.10 -20.63
C SER A 592 -8.08 11.43 -20.50
N GLU A 593 -8.01 12.27 -21.53
CA GLU A 593 -8.66 13.60 -21.57
C GLU A 593 -10.20 13.48 -21.51
N THR A 594 -10.76 12.40 -22.10
CA THR A 594 -12.21 12.12 -22.00
C THR A 594 -12.59 11.75 -20.59
N LEU A 595 -11.83 10.87 -19.94
CA LEU A 595 -12.07 10.48 -18.56
C LEU A 595 -11.85 11.65 -17.59
N GLU A 596 -10.78 12.43 -17.79
CA GLU A 596 -10.46 13.61 -16.98
C GLU A 596 -11.61 14.62 -17.02
N ARG A 597 -12.12 14.96 -18.20
CA ARG A 597 -13.24 15.88 -18.36
C ARG A 597 -14.47 15.42 -17.57
N ILE A 598 -14.85 14.15 -17.73
CA ILE A 598 -16.05 13.57 -17.10
C ILE A 598 -15.89 13.56 -15.57
N ASN A 599 -14.74 13.14 -15.07
CA ASN A 599 -14.46 13.06 -13.64
C ASN A 599 -14.39 14.44 -12.99
N ARG A 600 -13.65 15.38 -13.59
CA ARG A 600 -13.51 16.74 -13.06
C ARG A 600 -14.85 17.50 -13.02
N GLU A 601 -15.69 17.34 -14.04
CA GLU A 601 -17.04 17.93 -14.03
C GLU A 601 -17.88 17.36 -12.88
N THR A 602 -17.80 16.07 -12.62
CA THR A 602 -18.55 15.44 -11.51
C THR A 602 -17.99 15.86 -10.15
N ILE A 603 -16.66 15.96 -9.99
CA ILE A 603 -16.01 16.47 -8.79
C ILE A 603 -16.43 17.91 -8.51
N SER A 604 -16.38 18.80 -9.53
CA SER A 604 -16.77 20.20 -9.38
C SER A 604 -18.20 20.35 -8.84
N ILE A 605 -19.16 19.65 -9.45
CA ILE A 605 -20.57 19.68 -9.02
C ILE A 605 -20.74 19.17 -7.58
N GLY A 606 -19.97 18.18 -7.17
CA GLY A 606 -20.08 17.57 -5.85
C GLY A 606 -19.32 18.34 -4.76
N SER A 607 -18.43 19.24 -5.15
CA SER A 607 -17.62 20.06 -4.25
C SER A 607 -18.17 21.48 -4.07
N GLU A 608 -19.24 21.87 -4.79
CA GLU A 608 -20.03 23.09 -4.58
C GLU A 608 -20.96 22.91 -3.36
#